data_b29dcb79cdf9c98065a9e67377b3c566
#
_entry.id   b29dcb79cdf9c98065a9e67377b3c566
#
_cell.length_a   1.000
_cell.length_b   1.000
_cell.length_c   1.000
_cell.angle_alpha   90.00
_cell.angle_beta   90.00
_cell.angle_gamma   90.00
#
_symmetry.space_group_name_H-M   'P 1'
#
loop_
_entity.id
_entity.type
_entity.pdbx_description
1 polymer ?
#
loop_
_entity_poly.entity_id
_entity_poly.type
_entity_poly.pdbx_seq_one_letter_code
_entity_poly.pdbx_strand_id
1 'polypeptide(L)'
;EEIAAVKRGNYASAEQLAAGLAANIRYPANVELQRLMTRAFIDLVLEEGERCGGSVSKLTSRAVYLLCWLNRYQKDLFPDWKAPEVAVFLQFGRCASDTGALFLRLLARLPVDVLLLLPNLNEGSALHTPDLLEVHCPQSVSLDRFPVDQNQARVTTAAYQAERDLDRLMYQDTGLYRNQQYAKASTVLLQTMYEEIPILWDQEMKYRPSFSAAGDTVTLPVICQKICGVKDGNASQYWLDIKKLITPDTEVIRSVPWVQGTDPNPVKPYATQFLKNGKLLRGKIKSHSAYLYGILRAEMQEHLLDKLQLLLDQKLIRGTFENGTEYTVIATALNLPKDLLRKIQKFDFTKKNPKLIYINPTEERISLEDSILTAFLSLVGFDVLFFVPTGYQCIEQHFTRPFASETQIGDYLYDLRIPDFNTVQESGLHSIRKLFGRSI
;
A
#
# COMPACT_ATOMS: atom_id res chain seq x y z
N GLU A 1 -31.49 15.30 20.05
CA GLU A 1 -32.80 15.51 19.40
C GLU A 1 -33.35 14.21 18.78
N GLU A 2 -32.62 13.48 17.92
CA GLU A 2 -33.06 12.24 17.27
C GLU A 2 -33.49 11.16 18.28
N ILE A 3 -32.72 10.95 19.36
CA ILE A 3 -33.03 9.97 20.39
C ILE A 3 -34.33 10.31 21.15
N ALA A 4 -34.64 11.60 21.31
CA ALA A 4 -35.86 12.05 21.98
C ALA A 4 -37.11 11.90 21.08
N ALA A 5 -36.93 11.89 19.76
CA ALA A 5 -37.99 11.71 18.79
C ALA A 5 -38.54 10.27 18.71
N VAL A 6 -37.76 9.28 19.19
CA VAL A 6 -38.19 7.88 19.23
C VAL A 6 -39.23 7.68 20.34
N LYS A 7 -40.44 7.29 19.95
CA LYS A 7 -41.49 6.95 20.90
C LYS A 7 -41.15 5.67 21.67
N ARG A 8 -41.08 5.77 22.98
CA ARG A 8 -40.73 4.65 23.89
C ARG A 8 -41.90 4.30 24.79
N GLY A 9 -42.03 3.02 25.09
CA GLY A 9 -42.96 2.50 26.12
C GLY A 9 -42.19 1.83 27.24
N ASN A 10 -42.91 1.35 28.26
CA ASN A 10 -42.36 0.45 29.25
C ASN A 10 -42.50 -0.98 28.73
N TYR A 11 -41.39 -1.64 28.53
CA TYR A 11 -41.32 -2.97 27.96
C TYR A 11 -40.88 -3.98 29.05
N ALA A 12 -41.61 -5.09 29.16
CA ALA A 12 -41.32 -6.16 30.12
C ALA A 12 -40.44 -7.27 29.48
N SER A 13 -40.44 -7.38 28.16
CA SER A 13 -39.65 -8.40 27.46
C SER A 13 -39.02 -7.84 26.19
N ALA A 14 -38.06 -8.60 25.60
CA ALA A 14 -37.42 -8.26 24.36
C ALA A 14 -38.40 -8.22 23.19
N GLU A 15 -39.38 -9.11 23.15
CA GLU A 15 -40.43 -9.19 22.12
C GLU A 15 -41.33 -7.94 22.15
N GLN A 16 -41.77 -7.54 23.35
CA GLN A 16 -42.55 -6.32 23.49
C GLN A 16 -41.77 -5.07 23.09
N LEU A 17 -40.49 -5.02 23.44
CA LEU A 17 -39.59 -3.96 23.08
C LEU A 17 -39.39 -3.89 21.54
N ALA A 18 -39.09 -5.01 20.91
CA ALA A 18 -38.88 -5.08 19.46
C ALA A 18 -40.15 -4.65 18.70
N ALA A 19 -41.29 -5.17 19.04
CA ALA A 19 -42.58 -4.81 18.43
C ALA A 19 -42.95 -3.34 18.67
N GLY A 20 -42.78 -2.83 19.88
CA GLY A 20 -43.12 -1.45 20.26
C GLY A 20 -42.21 -0.43 19.57
N LEU A 21 -40.92 -0.69 19.49
CA LEU A 21 -39.95 0.20 18.83
C LEU A 21 -40.03 0.14 17.31
N ALA A 22 -40.38 -1.00 16.72
CA ALA A 22 -40.54 -1.17 15.29
C ALA A 22 -41.61 -0.24 14.71
N ALA A 23 -42.60 0.19 15.49
CA ALA A 23 -43.61 1.18 15.09
C ALA A 23 -43.04 2.57 14.74
N ASN A 24 -41.78 2.84 15.12
CA ASN A 24 -41.08 4.06 14.74
C ASN A 24 -40.46 3.99 13.33
N ILE A 25 -40.40 2.82 12.72
CA ILE A 25 -39.88 2.67 11.35
C ILE A 25 -40.94 3.13 10.36
N ARG A 26 -40.64 4.20 9.65
CA ARG A 26 -41.55 4.78 8.65
C ARG A 26 -40.79 5.06 7.38
N TYR A 27 -41.24 4.44 6.30
CA TYR A 27 -40.74 4.70 4.94
C TYR A 27 -41.95 4.73 3.96
N PRO A 28 -42.74 5.84 3.97
CA PRO A 28 -43.98 5.88 3.21
C PRO A 28 -43.80 5.84 1.68
N ALA A 29 -42.57 6.12 1.19
CA ALA A 29 -42.27 6.05 -0.23
C ALA A 29 -42.34 4.62 -0.81
N ASN A 30 -42.06 3.60 0.04
CA ASN A 30 -42.10 2.19 -0.39
C ASN A 30 -42.54 1.29 0.77
N VAL A 31 -43.75 0.73 0.67
CA VAL A 31 -44.35 -0.12 1.72
C VAL A 31 -43.65 -1.46 1.85
N GLU A 32 -43.16 -2.03 0.75
CA GLU A 32 -42.44 -3.28 0.74
C GLU A 32 -41.11 -3.15 1.49
N LEU A 33 -40.34 -2.12 1.18
CA LEU A 33 -39.09 -1.80 1.86
C LEU A 33 -39.31 -1.52 3.34
N GLN A 34 -40.38 -0.80 3.71
CA GLN A 34 -40.73 -0.57 5.11
C GLN A 34 -40.99 -1.88 5.86
N ARG A 35 -41.65 -2.86 5.21
CA ARG A 35 -41.89 -4.19 5.79
C ARG A 35 -40.57 -4.95 5.99
N LEU A 36 -39.65 -4.90 5.02
CA LEU A 36 -38.32 -5.49 5.13
C LEU A 36 -37.52 -4.87 6.27
N MET A 37 -37.49 -3.53 6.38
CA MET A 37 -36.84 -2.82 7.49
C MET A 37 -37.42 -3.22 8.85
N THR A 38 -38.73 -3.27 8.95
CA THR A 38 -39.43 -3.64 10.19
C THR A 38 -39.09 -5.06 10.62
N ARG A 39 -39.11 -6.01 9.70
CA ARG A 39 -38.77 -7.41 9.96
C ARG A 39 -37.31 -7.56 10.36
N ALA A 40 -36.40 -7.00 9.57
CA ALA A 40 -34.96 -7.07 9.85
C ALA A 40 -34.60 -6.46 11.23
N PHE A 41 -35.27 -5.36 11.60
CA PHE A 41 -35.10 -4.74 12.92
C PHE A 41 -35.60 -5.65 14.04
N ILE A 42 -36.80 -6.23 13.93
CA ILE A 42 -37.35 -7.13 14.96
C ILE A 42 -36.45 -8.33 15.16
N ASP A 43 -36.10 -9.03 14.06
CA ASP A 43 -35.26 -10.20 14.10
C ASP A 43 -33.90 -9.93 14.77
N LEU A 44 -33.26 -8.79 14.42
CA LEU A 44 -31.97 -8.41 14.97
C LEU A 44 -32.06 -8.02 16.46
N VAL A 45 -33.14 -7.30 16.87
CA VAL A 45 -33.33 -6.92 18.28
C VAL A 45 -33.60 -8.14 19.16
N LEU A 46 -34.34 -9.15 18.69
CA LEU A 46 -34.55 -10.39 19.38
C LEU A 46 -33.25 -11.17 19.57
N GLU A 47 -32.46 -11.34 18.51
CA GLU A 47 -31.14 -11.98 18.56
C GLU A 47 -30.20 -11.26 19.54
N GLU A 48 -30.20 -9.93 19.54
CA GLU A 48 -29.39 -9.15 20.46
C GLU A 48 -29.89 -9.22 21.90
N GLY A 49 -31.20 -9.43 22.12
CA GLY A 49 -31.79 -9.68 23.41
C GLY A 49 -31.24 -10.94 24.06
N GLU A 50 -31.06 -12.01 23.32
CA GLU A 50 -30.42 -13.25 23.78
C GLU A 50 -28.95 -13.00 24.16
N ARG A 51 -28.21 -12.24 23.36
CA ARG A 51 -26.80 -11.89 23.63
C ARG A 51 -26.62 -10.98 24.84
N CYS A 52 -27.58 -10.12 25.13
CA CYS A 52 -27.52 -9.19 26.25
C CYS A 52 -27.88 -9.83 27.60
N GLY A 53 -28.12 -11.15 27.65
CA GLY A 53 -28.47 -11.86 28.92
C GLY A 53 -29.76 -11.34 29.53
N GLY A 54 -30.74 -10.90 28.75
CA GLY A 54 -32.08 -10.47 29.20
C GLY A 54 -32.17 -9.05 29.76
N SER A 55 -31.11 -8.23 29.70
CA SER A 55 -31.16 -6.82 30.17
C SER A 55 -31.93 -5.93 29.19
N VAL A 56 -33.23 -5.73 29.45
CA VAL A 56 -34.14 -4.90 28.64
C VAL A 56 -33.65 -3.46 28.53
N SER A 57 -33.03 -2.89 29.55
CA SER A 57 -32.52 -1.51 29.54
C SER A 57 -31.36 -1.32 28.56
N LYS A 58 -30.39 -2.23 28.55
CA LYS A 58 -29.27 -2.20 27.59
C LYS A 58 -29.77 -2.41 26.17
N LEU A 59 -30.71 -3.36 26.00
CA LEU A 59 -31.29 -3.64 24.69
C LEU A 59 -32.09 -2.43 24.15
N THR A 60 -32.85 -1.74 25.01
CA THR A 60 -33.58 -0.53 24.65
C THR A 60 -32.65 0.54 24.11
N SER A 61 -31.53 0.80 24.78
CA SER A 61 -30.57 1.81 24.34
C SER A 61 -29.98 1.46 22.96
N ARG A 62 -29.58 0.20 22.75
CA ARG A 62 -29.04 -0.27 21.46
C ARG A 62 -30.09 -0.18 20.33
N ALA A 63 -31.32 -0.61 20.59
CA ALA A 63 -32.40 -0.56 19.62
C ALA A 63 -32.79 0.88 19.23
N VAL A 64 -32.76 1.82 20.18
CA VAL A 64 -33.00 3.25 19.89
C VAL A 64 -31.90 3.85 19.02
N TYR A 65 -30.62 3.56 19.28
CA TYR A 65 -29.53 4.00 18.40
C TYR A 65 -29.67 3.41 17.01
N LEU A 66 -30.06 2.16 16.90
CA LEU A 66 -30.29 1.49 15.62
C LEU A 66 -31.37 2.18 14.79
N LEU A 67 -32.49 2.58 15.43
CA LEU A 67 -33.56 3.35 14.81
C LEU A 67 -33.10 4.74 14.35
N CYS A 68 -32.32 5.45 15.17
CA CYS A 68 -31.80 6.77 14.81
C CYS A 68 -30.89 6.66 13.57
N TRP A 69 -30.04 5.66 13.50
CA TRP A 69 -29.17 5.46 12.35
C TRP A 69 -29.95 5.04 11.10
N LEU A 70 -30.90 4.14 11.23
CA LEU A 70 -31.78 3.76 10.12
C LEU A 70 -32.54 4.98 9.57
N ASN A 71 -33.13 5.80 10.43
CA ASN A 71 -33.82 7.02 10.03
C ASN A 71 -32.90 8.04 9.33
N ARG A 72 -31.63 8.11 9.75
CA ARG A 72 -30.63 9.00 9.16
C ARG A 72 -30.25 8.58 7.76
N TYR A 73 -29.96 7.30 7.55
CA TYR A 73 -29.38 6.80 6.29
C TYR A 73 -30.41 6.25 5.30
N GLN A 74 -31.64 5.94 5.73
CA GLN A 74 -32.61 5.27 4.86
C GLN A 74 -32.94 6.09 3.59
N LYS A 75 -32.93 7.43 3.64
CA LYS A 75 -33.20 8.28 2.48
C LYS A 75 -32.07 8.28 1.47
N ASP A 76 -30.85 8.20 1.94
CA ASP A 76 -29.66 8.20 1.08
C ASP A 76 -29.41 6.81 0.49
N LEU A 77 -29.73 5.75 1.26
CA LEU A 77 -29.57 4.35 0.82
C LEU A 77 -30.62 3.93 -0.21
N PHE A 78 -31.84 4.44 -0.09
CA PHE A 78 -32.97 3.95 -0.86
C PHE A 78 -33.74 5.06 -1.61
N PRO A 79 -33.07 6.01 -2.30
CA PRO A 79 -33.75 6.99 -3.10
C PRO A 79 -34.50 6.25 -4.23
N ASP A 80 -35.85 6.34 -4.26
CA ASP A 80 -36.71 5.74 -5.28
C ASP A 80 -36.48 4.22 -5.51
N TRP A 81 -36.09 3.50 -4.46
CA TRP A 81 -35.74 2.08 -4.52
C TRP A 81 -36.86 1.20 -5.10
N LYS A 82 -36.48 0.31 -5.99
CA LYS A 82 -37.35 -0.73 -6.58
C LYS A 82 -36.64 -2.07 -6.59
N ALA A 83 -37.35 -3.16 -6.25
CA ALA A 83 -36.81 -4.49 -6.37
C ALA A 83 -36.52 -4.80 -7.87
N PRO A 84 -35.37 -5.41 -8.21
CA PRO A 84 -34.35 -6.07 -7.38
C PRO A 84 -33.11 -5.19 -7.07
N GLU A 85 -33.23 -3.89 -7.01
CA GLU A 85 -32.08 -3.01 -6.76
C GLU A 85 -31.46 -3.27 -5.38
N VAL A 86 -30.12 -3.23 -5.32
CA VAL A 86 -29.33 -3.39 -4.09
C VAL A 86 -28.49 -2.14 -3.90
N ALA A 87 -28.64 -1.47 -2.76
CA ALA A 87 -27.82 -0.34 -2.40
C ALA A 87 -26.45 -0.80 -1.89
N VAL A 88 -25.45 0.08 -1.92
CA VAL A 88 -24.12 -0.22 -1.37
C VAL A 88 -23.85 0.75 -0.22
N PHE A 89 -23.56 0.19 0.95
CA PHE A 89 -23.07 0.94 2.10
C PHE A 89 -21.58 0.68 2.27
N LEU A 90 -20.77 1.72 2.07
CA LEU A 90 -19.32 1.64 2.15
C LEU A 90 -18.85 2.33 3.43
N GLN A 91 -18.13 1.59 4.27
CA GLN A 91 -17.46 2.11 5.45
C GLN A 91 -15.95 2.05 5.27
N PHE A 92 -15.29 3.19 5.45
CA PHE A 92 -13.84 3.25 5.48
C PHE A 92 -13.34 3.23 6.93
N GLY A 93 -12.42 2.31 7.22
CA GLY A 93 -11.92 2.06 8.56
C GLY A 93 -12.69 0.99 9.33
N ARG A 94 -12.19 0.68 10.51
CA ARG A 94 -12.77 -0.34 11.39
C ARG A 94 -14.15 0.03 11.92
N CYS A 95 -14.94 -0.97 12.25
CA CYS A 95 -16.12 -0.79 13.09
C CYS A 95 -15.68 -0.66 14.55
N ALA A 96 -15.68 0.57 15.08
CA ALA A 96 -15.10 0.88 16.38
C ALA A 96 -16.07 0.63 17.57
N SER A 97 -17.35 0.40 17.32
CA SER A 97 -18.35 0.27 18.38
C SER A 97 -19.33 -0.87 18.16
N ASP A 98 -19.81 -1.47 19.24
CA ASP A 98 -20.86 -2.52 19.21
C ASP A 98 -22.14 -2.04 18.54
N THR A 99 -22.52 -0.77 18.75
CA THR A 99 -23.70 -0.18 18.13
C THR A 99 -23.51 -0.02 16.61
N GLY A 100 -22.30 0.32 16.16
CA GLY A 100 -21.94 0.33 14.75
C GLY A 100 -22.01 -1.06 14.13
N ALA A 101 -21.45 -2.06 14.80
CA ALA A 101 -21.53 -3.45 14.36
C ALA A 101 -22.97 -3.93 14.23
N LEU A 102 -23.83 -3.53 15.18
CA LEU A 102 -25.25 -3.86 15.15
C LEU A 102 -25.95 -3.21 13.94
N PHE A 103 -25.62 -1.97 13.62
CA PHE A 103 -26.16 -1.27 12.46
C PHE A 103 -25.72 -1.93 11.12
N LEU A 104 -24.46 -2.30 11.01
CA LEU A 104 -23.97 -3.02 9.81
C LEU A 104 -24.68 -4.38 9.63
N ARG A 105 -24.94 -5.09 10.73
CA ARG A 105 -25.74 -6.33 10.72
C ARG A 105 -27.20 -6.09 10.34
N LEU A 106 -27.78 -4.92 10.69
CA LEU A 106 -29.10 -4.54 10.21
C LEU A 106 -29.10 -4.32 8.70
N LEU A 107 -28.14 -3.56 8.19
CA LEU A 107 -28.02 -3.26 6.76
C LEU A 107 -27.85 -4.54 5.93
N ALA A 108 -27.04 -5.49 6.39
CA ALA A 108 -26.84 -6.77 5.74
C ALA A 108 -28.11 -7.65 5.64
N ARG A 109 -29.17 -7.32 6.40
CA ARG A 109 -30.49 -7.98 6.32
C ARG A 109 -31.49 -7.25 5.41
N LEU A 110 -31.08 -6.10 4.88
CA LEU A 110 -31.80 -5.31 3.91
C LEU A 110 -31.20 -5.50 2.51
N PRO A 111 -31.83 -5.01 1.45
CA PRO A 111 -31.22 -5.04 0.11
C PRO A 111 -30.05 -4.01 0.04
N VAL A 112 -29.01 -4.28 0.81
CA VAL A 112 -27.80 -3.44 0.95
C VAL A 112 -26.57 -4.35 1.01
N ASP A 113 -25.66 -4.15 0.09
CA ASP A 113 -24.32 -4.72 0.18
C ASP A 113 -23.49 -3.85 1.14
N VAL A 114 -22.95 -4.46 2.18
CA VAL A 114 -22.11 -3.78 3.17
C VAL A 114 -20.66 -4.09 2.89
N LEU A 115 -19.91 -3.07 2.51
CA LEU A 115 -18.48 -3.15 2.21
C LEU A 115 -17.67 -2.37 3.24
N LEU A 116 -16.77 -3.08 3.94
CA LEU A 116 -15.82 -2.47 4.86
C LEU A 116 -14.43 -2.48 4.25
N LEU A 117 -13.85 -1.30 4.09
CA LEU A 117 -12.47 -1.13 3.63
C LEU A 117 -11.57 -0.86 4.85
N LEU A 118 -10.73 -1.82 5.19
CA LEU A 118 -9.83 -1.75 6.34
C LEU A 118 -8.39 -1.49 5.85
N PRO A 119 -7.93 -0.24 5.81
CA PRO A 119 -6.58 0.07 5.37
C PRO A 119 -5.53 -0.38 6.39
N ASN A 120 -5.88 -0.50 7.66
CA ASN A 120 -4.99 -0.90 8.74
C ASN A 120 -5.46 -2.22 9.39
N LEU A 121 -4.80 -3.33 9.04
CA LEU A 121 -5.13 -4.67 9.54
C LEU A 121 -4.78 -4.89 11.03
N ASN A 122 -4.01 -3.98 11.65
CA ASN A 122 -3.64 -4.10 13.07
C ASN A 122 -4.73 -3.59 14.02
N GLU A 123 -5.77 -3.00 13.48
CA GLU A 123 -6.89 -2.49 14.27
C GLU A 123 -8.00 -3.54 14.37
N GLY A 124 -8.31 -3.99 15.59
CA GLY A 124 -9.43 -4.88 15.83
C GLY A 124 -10.77 -4.23 15.46
N SER A 125 -11.68 -5.01 14.87
CA SER A 125 -13.05 -4.59 14.56
C SER A 125 -14.01 -5.13 15.60
N ALA A 126 -15.03 -4.35 15.98
CA ALA A 126 -16.14 -4.81 16.85
C ALA A 126 -17.15 -5.67 16.08
N LEU A 127 -17.05 -5.74 14.75
CA LEU A 127 -17.93 -6.55 13.92
C LEU A 127 -17.45 -8.00 13.91
N HIS A 128 -18.21 -8.88 14.52
CA HIS A 128 -18.02 -10.33 14.50
C HIS A 128 -19.32 -10.98 14.05
N THR A 129 -19.30 -11.52 12.84
CA THR A 129 -20.43 -12.26 12.27
C THR A 129 -19.91 -13.42 11.40
N PRO A 130 -20.55 -14.59 11.44
CA PRO A 130 -20.14 -15.74 10.62
C PRO A 130 -20.32 -15.50 9.12
N ASP A 131 -21.18 -14.56 8.75
CA ASP A 131 -21.47 -14.23 7.34
C ASP A 131 -20.50 -13.20 6.72
N LEU A 132 -19.49 -12.78 7.49
CA LEU A 132 -18.51 -11.81 7.01
C LEU A 132 -17.47 -12.49 6.11
N LEU A 133 -17.49 -12.16 4.82
CA LEU A 133 -16.46 -12.57 3.88
C LEU A 133 -15.26 -11.61 3.97
N GLU A 134 -14.12 -12.13 4.41
CA GLU A 134 -12.87 -11.36 4.45
C GLU A 134 -12.04 -11.62 3.20
N VAL A 135 -11.70 -10.55 2.50
CA VAL A 135 -10.81 -10.59 1.33
C VAL A 135 -9.57 -9.77 1.63
N HIS A 136 -8.43 -10.44 1.70
CA HIS A 136 -7.14 -9.78 1.91
C HIS A 136 -6.59 -9.26 0.59
N CYS A 137 -6.50 -7.93 0.46
CA CYS A 137 -5.79 -7.31 -0.64
C CYS A 137 -4.28 -7.35 -0.37
N PRO A 138 -3.46 -7.93 -1.26
CA PRO A 138 -2.02 -8.07 -1.05
C PRO A 138 -1.27 -6.74 -1.08
N GLN A 139 -1.92 -5.66 -1.54
CA GLN A 139 -1.32 -4.34 -1.65
C GLN A 139 -1.52 -3.54 -0.37
N SER A 140 -0.42 -3.05 0.20
CA SER A 140 -0.47 -2.14 1.34
C SER A 140 -0.74 -0.73 0.83
N VAL A 141 -1.94 -0.23 1.08
CA VAL A 141 -2.33 1.15 0.80
C VAL A 141 -2.42 1.90 2.13
N SER A 142 -1.62 2.96 2.30
CA SER A 142 -1.77 3.87 3.44
C SER A 142 -2.75 4.97 3.05
N LEU A 143 -3.99 4.83 3.43
CA LEU A 143 -5.05 5.81 3.23
C LEU A 143 -5.61 6.23 4.59
N ASP A 144 -5.46 7.52 4.93
CA ASP A 144 -6.06 8.09 6.15
C ASP A 144 -7.52 8.46 5.96
N ARG A 145 -7.95 8.65 4.71
CA ARG A 145 -9.32 9.01 4.36
C ARG A 145 -9.75 8.34 3.07
N PHE A 146 -11.05 8.07 2.96
CA PHE A 146 -11.64 7.61 1.71
C PHE A 146 -11.50 8.69 0.62
N PRO A 147 -10.99 8.36 -0.59
CA PRO A 147 -10.86 9.31 -1.69
C PRO A 147 -12.27 9.68 -2.20
N VAL A 148 -12.72 10.89 -1.88
CA VAL A 148 -14.06 11.39 -2.26
C VAL A 148 -14.06 11.91 -3.70
N ASP A 149 -12.91 12.32 -4.23
CA ASP A 149 -12.79 12.83 -5.60
C ASP A 149 -12.87 11.69 -6.62
N GLN A 150 -13.98 11.60 -7.34
CA GLN A 150 -14.21 10.63 -8.42
C GLN A 150 -13.15 10.69 -9.53
N ASN A 151 -12.42 11.79 -9.65
CA ASN A 151 -11.33 11.94 -10.60
C ASN A 151 -10.05 11.19 -10.22
N GLN A 152 -9.93 10.72 -8.98
CA GLN A 152 -8.79 9.89 -8.53
C GLN A 152 -9.05 8.37 -8.71
N ALA A 153 -10.32 7.98 -8.90
CA ALA A 153 -10.70 6.58 -9.09
C ALA A 153 -10.58 6.08 -10.55
N ARG A 154 -10.29 6.97 -11.51
CA ARG A 154 -9.90 6.51 -12.85
C ARG A 154 -8.44 6.10 -12.79
N VAL A 155 -8.16 4.86 -13.17
CA VAL A 155 -6.81 4.39 -13.53
C VAL A 155 -6.36 5.24 -14.72
N THR A 156 -5.97 6.46 -14.43
CA THR A 156 -5.37 7.35 -15.41
C THR A 156 -3.92 6.92 -15.58
N THR A 157 -3.46 6.84 -16.79
CA THR A 157 -2.06 6.56 -17.08
C THR A 157 -1.17 7.53 -16.29
N ALA A 158 -0.01 7.07 -15.82
CA ALA A 158 0.94 7.90 -15.09
C ALA A 158 1.28 9.18 -15.87
N ALA A 159 1.28 9.12 -17.21
CA ALA A 159 1.47 10.27 -18.07
C ALA A 159 0.38 11.34 -17.90
N TYR A 160 -0.87 10.96 -17.85
CA TYR A 160 -2.00 11.90 -17.66
C TYR A 160 -2.02 12.51 -16.25
N GLN A 161 -1.69 11.70 -15.23
CA GLN A 161 -1.56 12.22 -13.86
C GLN A 161 -0.38 13.18 -13.74
N ALA A 162 0.76 12.86 -14.38
CA ALA A 162 1.93 13.71 -14.41
C ALA A 162 1.65 15.05 -15.12
N GLU A 163 0.87 15.04 -16.20
CA GLU A 163 0.45 16.26 -16.91
C GLU A 163 -0.45 17.14 -16.02
N ARG A 164 -1.43 16.56 -15.34
CA ARG A 164 -2.31 17.27 -14.39
C ARG A 164 -1.55 17.82 -13.18
N ASP A 165 -0.63 17.04 -12.64
CA ASP A 165 0.17 17.47 -11.50
C ASP A 165 1.21 18.52 -11.91
N LEU A 166 1.72 18.46 -13.14
CA LEU A 166 2.57 19.50 -13.73
C LEU A 166 1.80 20.80 -13.90
N ASP A 167 0.58 20.75 -14.42
CA ASP A 167 -0.30 21.93 -14.55
C ASP A 167 -0.61 22.54 -13.16
N ARG A 168 -0.92 21.69 -12.18
CA ARG A 168 -1.17 22.12 -10.80
C ARG A 168 0.06 22.79 -10.18
N LEU A 169 1.26 22.26 -10.45
CA LEU A 169 2.52 22.82 -9.96
C LEU A 169 2.91 24.11 -10.69
N MET A 170 2.64 24.21 -11.99
CA MET A 170 2.91 25.42 -12.79
C MET A 170 2.00 26.59 -12.37
N TYR A 171 0.75 26.31 -12.00
CA TYR A 171 -0.19 27.34 -11.53
C TYR A 171 -0.11 27.61 -10.02
N GLN A 172 0.53 26.73 -9.23
CA GLN A 172 0.82 26.95 -7.81
C GLN A 172 2.30 27.28 -7.59
N ASP A 173 2.79 28.34 -8.20
CA ASP A 173 4.14 28.85 -7.93
C ASP A 173 4.20 29.49 -6.53
N THR A 174 4.00 28.68 -5.50
CA THR A 174 4.01 29.08 -4.09
C THR A 174 5.40 29.09 -3.47
N GLY A 175 6.46 28.84 -4.24
CA GLY A 175 7.82 28.80 -3.71
C GLY A 175 8.12 27.65 -2.73
N LEU A 176 7.17 26.72 -2.53
CA LEU A 176 7.24 25.61 -1.58
C LEU A 176 8.39 24.63 -1.84
N TYR A 177 8.94 24.62 -3.04
CA TYR A 177 10.00 23.69 -3.44
C TYR A 177 11.41 24.34 -3.49
N ARG A 178 11.54 25.59 -3.07
CA ARG A 178 12.84 26.23 -2.98
C ARG A 178 13.60 25.75 -1.74
N ASN A 179 14.58 24.87 -1.95
CA ASN A 179 15.58 24.47 -0.95
C ASN A 179 15.05 23.87 0.38
N GLN A 180 13.79 23.43 0.46
CA GLN A 180 13.31 22.74 1.64
C GLN A 180 13.76 21.28 1.61
N GLN A 181 14.63 20.93 2.54
CA GLN A 181 14.89 19.54 2.88
C GLN A 181 13.78 19.10 3.82
N TYR A 182 12.91 18.22 3.35
CA TYR A 182 11.88 17.65 4.20
C TYR A 182 12.51 16.78 5.29
N ALA A 183 12.04 16.92 6.52
CA ALA A 183 12.55 16.16 7.65
C ALA A 183 12.07 14.70 7.62
N LYS A 184 10.88 14.45 7.04
CA LYS A 184 10.26 13.12 6.99
C LYS A 184 9.79 12.80 5.59
N ALA A 185 9.97 11.54 5.19
CA ALA A 185 9.42 11.03 3.94
C ALA A 185 8.71 9.71 4.17
N SER A 186 7.57 9.52 3.52
CA SER A 186 6.88 8.24 3.38
C SER A 186 6.98 7.78 1.92
N THR A 187 6.87 6.49 1.66
CA THR A 187 6.90 5.94 0.31
C THR A 187 5.56 5.31 -0.04
N VAL A 188 5.14 5.48 -1.29
CA VAL A 188 3.98 4.82 -1.88
C VAL A 188 4.41 4.12 -3.15
N LEU A 189 3.96 2.87 -3.34
CA LEU A 189 4.26 2.12 -4.55
C LEU A 189 3.39 2.61 -5.70
N LEU A 190 4.02 3.00 -6.82
CA LEU A 190 3.32 3.29 -8.05
C LEU A 190 2.91 1.99 -8.74
N GLN A 191 1.65 1.92 -9.09
CA GLN A 191 1.17 0.93 -10.05
C GLN A 191 1.34 1.52 -11.45
N THR A 192 2.24 0.95 -12.22
CA THR A 192 2.59 1.45 -13.55
C THR A 192 2.67 0.31 -14.57
N MET A 193 2.37 0.60 -15.81
CA MET A 193 2.59 -0.32 -16.91
C MET A 193 4.07 -0.30 -17.34
N TYR A 194 4.50 -1.38 -17.98
CA TYR A 194 5.89 -1.48 -18.43
C TYR A 194 6.33 -0.31 -19.34
N GLU A 195 5.43 0.11 -20.21
CA GLU A 195 5.68 1.21 -21.17
C GLU A 195 5.87 2.58 -20.51
N GLU A 196 5.34 2.76 -19.30
CA GLU A 196 5.46 4.00 -18.52
C GLU A 196 6.76 4.07 -17.70
N ILE A 197 7.38 2.91 -17.44
CA ILE A 197 8.59 2.83 -16.62
C ILE A 197 9.69 3.76 -17.12
N PRO A 198 10.07 3.80 -18.41
CA PRO A 198 11.15 4.66 -18.89
C PRO A 198 10.88 6.15 -18.64
N ILE A 199 9.62 6.58 -18.72
CA ILE A 199 9.20 7.97 -18.48
C ILE A 199 9.34 8.31 -17.02
N LEU A 200 8.73 7.50 -16.15
CA LEU A 200 8.77 7.71 -14.70
C LEU A 200 10.19 7.57 -14.13
N TRP A 201 10.98 6.68 -14.73
CA TRP A 201 12.36 6.41 -14.30
C TRP A 201 13.26 7.63 -14.39
N ASP A 202 13.09 8.46 -15.42
CA ASP A 202 13.87 9.69 -15.61
C ASP A 202 13.25 10.92 -14.95
N GLN A 203 12.00 10.81 -14.48
CA GLN A 203 11.25 11.92 -13.91
C GLN A 203 11.67 12.24 -12.45
N GLU A 204 11.75 13.51 -12.10
CA GLU A 204 11.93 13.94 -10.71
C GLU A 204 10.71 13.55 -9.87
N MET A 205 10.93 13.23 -8.59
CA MET A 205 9.89 12.76 -7.66
C MET A 205 8.70 13.70 -7.57
N LYS A 206 8.95 15.02 -7.53
CA LYS A 206 7.88 16.03 -7.41
C LYS A 206 6.89 16.07 -8.59
N TYR A 207 7.28 15.51 -9.74
CA TYR A 207 6.42 15.46 -10.93
C TYR A 207 5.74 14.11 -11.12
N ARG A 208 6.06 13.12 -10.29
CA ARG A 208 5.43 11.81 -10.37
C ARG A 208 4.01 11.83 -9.80
N PRO A 209 3.11 10.98 -10.32
CA PRO A 209 1.79 10.76 -9.74
C PRO A 209 1.91 10.40 -8.26
N SER A 210 0.95 10.83 -7.45
CA SER A 210 0.90 10.57 -6.01
C SER A 210 2.01 11.22 -5.17
N PHE A 211 2.86 12.07 -5.76
CA PHE A 211 3.73 12.92 -4.96
C PHE A 211 2.90 13.93 -4.18
N SER A 212 3.19 14.10 -2.92
CA SER A 212 2.56 15.12 -2.08
C SER A 212 3.54 15.63 -1.04
N ALA A 213 3.38 16.87 -0.65
CA ALA A 213 4.15 17.49 0.41
C ALA A 213 3.21 18.22 1.36
N ALA A 214 3.29 17.91 2.65
CA ALA A 214 2.48 18.53 3.69
C ALA A 214 3.36 18.86 4.90
N GLY A 215 3.57 20.14 5.13
CA GLY A 215 4.49 20.61 6.18
C GLY A 215 5.92 20.15 5.91
N ASP A 216 6.50 19.41 6.86
CA ASP A 216 7.85 18.85 6.79
C ASP A 216 7.90 17.41 6.27
N THR A 217 6.77 16.86 5.88
CA THR A 217 6.63 15.46 5.41
C THR A 217 6.32 15.41 3.93
N VAL A 218 7.00 14.52 3.22
CA VAL A 218 6.80 14.28 1.79
C VAL A 218 6.42 12.84 1.52
N THR A 219 5.53 12.60 0.55
CA THR A 219 5.21 11.28 0.04
C THR A 219 5.96 11.04 -1.27
N LEU A 220 6.77 9.98 -1.29
CA LEU A 220 7.63 9.59 -2.40
C LEU A 220 6.99 8.46 -3.20
N PRO A 221 6.54 8.70 -4.44
CA PRO A 221 6.03 7.65 -5.31
C PRO A 221 7.20 6.86 -5.93
N VAL A 222 7.37 5.61 -5.51
CA VAL A 222 8.46 4.72 -5.96
C VAL A 222 7.95 3.58 -6.83
N ILE A 223 8.77 3.13 -7.76
CA ILE A 223 8.51 1.95 -8.59
C ILE A 223 9.13 0.73 -7.89
N CYS A 224 8.36 -0.34 -7.75
CA CYS A 224 8.87 -1.64 -7.36
C CYS A 224 8.20 -2.70 -8.21
N GLN A 225 8.91 -3.19 -9.23
CA GLN A 225 8.32 -4.06 -10.24
C GLN A 225 9.26 -5.18 -10.67
N LYS A 226 8.68 -6.38 -10.86
CA LYS A 226 9.31 -7.54 -11.48
C LYS A 226 8.82 -7.65 -12.92
N ILE A 227 9.76 -7.62 -13.86
CA ILE A 227 9.52 -7.67 -15.30
C ILE A 227 9.92 -9.06 -15.79
N CYS A 228 8.94 -9.82 -16.23
CA CYS A 228 9.08 -11.21 -16.65
C CYS A 228 8.99 -11.34 -18.16
N GLY A 229 9.81 -12.24 -18.72
CA GLY A 229 9.81 -12.52 -20.15
C GLY A 229 10.54 -11.46 -20.99
N VAL A 230 10.52 -11.67 -22.29
CA VAL A 230 11.21 -10.85 -23.30
C VAL A 230 10.24 -10.54 -24.42
N LYS A 231 10.00 -9.25 -24.67
CA LYS A 231 9.07 -8.79 -25.69
C LYS A 231 9.50 -9.30 -27.07
N ASP A 232 8.57 -9.95 -27.77
CA ASP A 232 8.76 -10.55 -29.11
C ASP A 232 9.96 -11.51 -29.20
N GLY A 233 10.40 -12.07 -28.05
CA GLY A 233 11.59 -12.92 -27.97
C GLY A 233 12.91 -12.23 -28.37
N ASN A 234 12.91 -10.90 -28.47
CA ASN A 234 14.05 -10.13 -28.98
C ASN A 234 15.02 -9.76 -27.85
N ALA A 235 15.99 -10.64 -27.59
CA ALA A 235 17.02 -10.43 -26.57
C ALA A 235 17.87 -9.16 -26.79
N SER A 236 18.16 -8.79 -28.05
CA SER A 236 18.94 -7.59 -28.32
C SER A 236 18.21 -6.31 -27.92
N GLN A 237 16.92 -6.22 -28.24
CA GLN A 237 16.09 -5.09 -27.83
C GLN A 237 15.90 -5.06 -26.30
N TYR A 238 15.74 -6.22 -25.68
CA TYR A 238 15.62 -6.35 -24.23
C TYR A 238 16.84 -5.74 -23.49
N TRP A 239 18.05 -6.07 -23.94
CA TRP A 239 19.27 -5.49 -23.36
C TRP A 239 19.43 -4.00 -23.63
N LEU A 240 18.98 -3.55 -24.80
CA LEU A 240 18.94 -2.13 -25.14
C LEU A 240 17.99 -1.34 -24.21
N ASP A 241 16.83 -1.89 -23.93
CA ASP A 241 15.84 -1.23 -23.07
C ASP A 241 16.35 -1.16 -21.63
N ILE A 242 16.98 -2.22 -21.12
CA ILE A 242 17.65 -2.18 -19.81
C ILE A 242 18.77 -1.13 -19.82
N LYS A 243 19.61 -1.08 -20.88
CA LYS A 243 20.68 -0.08 -21.00
C LYS A 243 20.18 1.34 -20.89
N LYS A 244 19.04 1.67 -21.49
CA LYS A 244 18.42 3.02 -21.41
C LYS A 244 18.05 3.42 -19.97
N LEU A 245 17.79 2.45 -19.10
CA LEU A 245 17.45 2.69 -17.68
C LEU A 245 18.71 2.86 -16.81
N ILE A 246 19.89 2.56 -17.32
CA ILE A 246 21.14 2.72 -16.57
C ILE A 246 21.58 4.18 -16.61
N THR A 247 21.44 4.86 -15.48
CA THR A 247 21.83 6.27 -15.27
C THR A 247 22.91 6.34 -14.17
N PRO A 248 23.57 7.49 -13.96
CA PRO A 248 24.52 7.64 -12.84
C PRO A 248 23.93 7.35 -11.46
N ASP A 249 22.60 7.51 -11.30
CA ASP A 249 21.89 7.23 -10.04
C ASP A 249 21.46 5.77 -9.92
N THR A 250 21.68 4.95 -10.96
CA THR A 250 21.30 3.53 -11.01
C THR A 250 22.41 2.63 -10.48
N GLU A 251 22.06 1.72 -9.56
CA GLU A 251 22.89 0.57 -9.20
C GLU A 251 22.41 -0.64 -9.99
N VAL A 252 23.33 -1.38 -10.62
CA VAL A 252 22.97 -2.54 -11.45
C VAL A 252 23.57 -3.81 -10.84
N ILE A 253 22.71 -4.69 -10.37
CA ILE A 253 23.08 -5.99 -9.83
C ILE A 253 23.00 -7.03 -10.95
N ARG A 254 24.12 -7.67 -11.23
CA ARG A 254 24.28 -8.64 -12.34
C ARG A 254 24.55 -10.06 -11.86
N SER A 255 24.77 -10.24 -10.55
CA SER A 255 25.02 -11.54 -9.92
C SER A 255 23.97 -11.80 -8.84
N VAL A 256 23.45 -13.01 -8.83
CA VAL A 256 22.49 -13.48 -7.82
C VAL A 256 23.17 -14.62 -7.06
N PRO A 257 23.21 -14.57 -5.73
CA PRO A 257 22.84 -13.44 -4.87
C PRO A 257 23.84 -12.28 -4.94
N TRP A 258 23.37 -11.05 -4.69
CA TRP A 258 24.22 -9.85 -4.58
C TRP A 258 24.98 -9.83 -3.25
N VAL A 259 24.27 -10.10 -2.14
CA VAL A 259 24.83 -10.19 -0.79
C VAL A 259 24.53 -11.56 -0.20
N GLN A 260 25.51 -12.19 0.38
CA GLN A 260 25.38 -13.48 1.04
C GLN A 260 25.44 -13.34 2.56
N GLY A 261 24.76 -14.23 3.28
CA GLY A 261 24.81 -14.26 4.75
C GLY A 261 26.18 -14.55 5.34
N THR A 262 27.11 -15.04 4.51
CA THR A 262 28.52 -15.28 4.83
C THR A 262 29.41 -14.06 4.65
N ASP A 263 28.93 -13.01 3.97
CA ASP A 263 29.70 -11.81 3.74
C ASP A 263 30.03 -11.08 5.04
N PRO A 264 31.20 -10.45 5.13
CA PRO A 264 31.61 -9.72 6.33
C PRO A 264 30.63 -8.60 6.67
N ASN A 265 30.05 -8.65 7.85
CA ASN A 265 29.12 -7.63 8.33
C ASN A 265 29.49 -7.22 9.77
N PRO A 266 30.09 -6.03 9.96
CA PRO A 266 30.53 -5.57 11.27
C PRO A 266 29.40 -5.27 12.26
N VAL A 267 28.17 -5.13 11.78
CA VAL A 267 26.98 -4.87 12.61
C VAL A 267 26.38 -6.17 13.17
N LYS A 268 26.54 -7.28 12.46
CA LYS A 268 25.92 -8.58 12.76
C LYS A 268 26.12 -9.03 14.22
N PRO A 269 27.32 -8.95 14.82
CA PRO A 269 27.54 -9.37 16.22
C PRO A 269 26.78 -8.52 17.25
N TYR A 270 26.39 -7.30 16.89
CA TYR A 270 25.79 -6.33 17.80
C TYR A 270 24.30 -6.11 17.56
N ALA A 271 23.72 -6.70 16.51
CA ALA A 271 22.34 -6.45 16.10
C ALA A 271 21.31 -6.70 17.22
N THR A 272 21.53 -7.73 18.05
CA THR A 272 20.67 -8.03 19.20
C THR A 272 20.63 -6.92 20.25
N GLN A 273 21.71 -6.13 20.36
CA GLN A 273 21.80 -5.03 21.31
C GLN A 273 21.06 -3.77 20.82
N PHE A 274 20.71 -3.70 19.55
CA PHE A 274 20.11 -2.53 18.90
C PHE A 274 18.58 -2.54 18.95
N LEU A 275 17.98 -3.64 19.42
CA LEU A 275 16.54 -3.82 19.50
C LEU A 275 16.11 -4.11 20.94
N LYS A 276 15.01 -3.49 21.39
CA LYS A 276 14.35 -3.80 22.65
C LYS A 276 12.84 -3.67 22.49
N ASN A 277 12.11 -4.73 22.85
CA ASN A 277 10.65 -4.77 22.74
C ASN A 277 10.13 -4.37 21.34
N GLY A 278 10.78 -4.85 20.28
CA GLY A 278 10.42 -4.52 18.89
C GLY A 278 10.80 -3.11 18.43
N LYS A 279 11.46 -2.30 19.26
CA LYS A 279 11.85 -0.92 18.92
C LYS A 279 13.37 -0.76 18.87
N LEU A 280 13.83 -0.04 17.84
CA LEU A 280 15.23 0.29 17.65
C LEU A 280 15.73 1.25 18.72
N LEU A 281 16.86 0.91 19.32
CA LEU A 281 17.58 1.77 20.28
C LEU A 281 18.48 2.75 19.54
N ARG A 282 17.89 3.79 18.92
CA ARG A 282 18.56 4.74 17.99
C ARG A 282 19.81 5.38 18.58
N GLY A 283 19.75 5.81 19.84
CA GLY A 283 20.92 6.39 20.52
C GLY A 283 22.07 5.42 20.61
N LYS A 284 21.79 4.14 20.93
CA LYS A 284 22.80 3.08 21.01
C LYS A 284 23.36 2.73 19.64
N ILE A 285 22.53 2.70 18.61
CA ILE A 285 22.95 2.47 17.23
C ILE A 285 23.91 3.58 16.78
N LYS A 286 23.52 4.84 16.92
CA LYS A 286 24.30 6.01 16.47
C LYS A 286 25.65 6.18 17.20
N SER A 287 25.71 5.78 18.48
CA SER A 287 26.95 5.85 19.25
C SER A 287 27.89 4.67 19.04
N HIS A 288 27.45 3.62 18.31
CA HIS A 288 28.25 2.42 18.13
C HIS A 288 29.30 2.58 17.03
N SER A 289 30.50 2.06 17.23
CA SER A 289 31.62 2.16 16.26
C SER A 289 31.33 1.49 14.90
N ALA A 290 30.46 0.50 14.85
CA ALA A 290 30.04 -0.16 13.63
C ALA A 290 28.98 0.61 12.85
N TYR A 291 28.51 1.77 13.33
CA TYR A 291 27.51 2.58 12.64
C TYR A 291 28.11 3.38 11.51
N LEU A 292 27.83 2.99 10.27
CA LEU A 292 28.43 3.59 9.06
C LEU A 292 27.72 4.86 8.59
N TYR A 293 26.50 5.14 9.09
CA TYR A 293 25.67 6.24 8.59
C TYR A 293 25.97 7.61 9.22
N GLY A 294 26.92 7.67 10.14
CA GLY A 294 27.38 8.92 10.75
C GLY A 294 27.94 9.95 9.76
N ILE A 295 28.28 9.51 8.54
CA ILE A 295 28.72 10.38 7.44
C ILE A 295 27.56 11.10 6.74
N LEU A 296 26.32 10.64 6.95
CA LEU A 296 25.12 11.21 6.34
C LEU A 296 24.61 12.39 7.17
N ARG A 297 23.90 13.32 6.53
CA ARG A 297 23.18 14.39 7.23
C ARG A 297 22.19 13.80 8.25
N ALA A 298 21.93 14.53 9.34
CA ALA A 298 21.16 14.04 10.48
C ALA A 298 19.73 13.59 10.09
N GLU A 299 19.06 14.33 9.23
CA GLU A 299 17.71 14.04 8.73
C GLU A 299 17.69 12.73 7.94
N MET A 300 18.74 12.47 7.14
CA MET A 300 18.85 11.23 6.38
C MET A 300 19.14 10.03 7.28
N GLN A 301 19.92 10.21 8.34
CA GLN A 301 20.12 9.15 9.34
C GLN A 301 18.82 8.78 10.03
N GLU A 302 18.00 9.76 10.43
CA GLU A 302 16.68 9.51 11.02
C GLU A 302 15.76 8.83 10.00
N HIS A 303 15.73 9.30 8.76
CA HIS A 303 14.95 8.69 7.70
C HIS A 303 15.28 7.20 7.52
N LEU A 304 16.56 6.84 7.45
CA LEU A 304 16.98 5.44 7.34
C LEU A 304 16.56 4.61 8.55
N LEU A 305 16.70 5.13 9.77
CA LEU A 305 16.28 4.45 10.98
C LEU A 305 14.75 4.33 11.09
N ASP A 306 13.99 5.32 10.60
CA ASP A 306 12.53 5.24 10.50
C ASP A 306 12.11 4.14 9.53
N LYS A 307 12.78 4.03 8.36
CA LYS A 307 12.47 2.97 7.39
C LYS A 307 12.87 1.58 7.86
N LEU A 308 13.96 1.47 8.60
CA LEU A 308 14.34 0.22 9.25
C LEU A 308 13.30 -0.20 10.31
N GLN A 309 12.84 0.74 11.14
CA GLN A 309 11.77 0.45 12.09
C GLN A 309 10.48 0.05 11.37
N LEU A 310 10.12 0.75 10.30
CA LEU A 310 8.94 0.44 9.50
C LEU A 310 9.02 -0.96 8.87
N LEU A 311 10.19 -1.35 8.34
CA LEU A 311 10.41 -2.68 7.79
C LEU A 311 10.18 -3.78 8.84
N LEU A 312 10.66 -3.55 10.07
CA LEU A 312 10.45 -4.45 11.20
C LEU A 312 8.97 -4.50 11.63
N ASP A 313 8.33 -3.33 11.77
CA ASP A 313 6.94 -3.21 12.23
C ASP A 313 5.97 -3.86 11.22
N GLN A 314 6.23 -3.74 9.92
CA GLN A 314 5.44 -4.38 8.86
C GLN A 314 5.66 -5.89 8.74
N LYS A 315 6.70 -6.43 9.38
CA LYS A 315 7.09 -7.85 9.27
C LYS A 315 7.13 -8.33 7.81
N LEU A 316 7.63 -7.46 6.92
CA LEU A 316 7.64 -7.74 5.49
C LEU A 316 8.54 -8.93 5.14
N ILE A 317 9.63 -9.11 5.90
CA ILE A 317 10.53 -10.25 5.77
C ILE A 317 10.03 -11.41 6.64
N ARG A 318 9.91 -12.58 6.04
CA ARG A 318 9.42 -13.79 6.70
C ARG A 318 10.30 -14.17 7.89
N GLY A 319 9.68 -14.53 9.00
CA GLY A 319 10.36 -14.91 10.24
C GLY A 319 10.76 -13.75 11.15
N THR A 320 10.46 -12.50 10.79
CA THR A 320 10.69 -11.33 11.65
C THR A 320 9.89 -11.45 12.94
N PHE A 321 10.57 -11.42 14.09
CA PHE A 321 10.06 -11.65 15.45
C PHE A 321 9.55 -13.08 15.73
N GLU A 322 9.86 -14.04 14.88
CA GLU A 322 9.49 -15.44 15.08
C GLU A 322 10.72 -16.34 15.33
N ASN A 323 11.79 -16.12 14.55
CA ASN A 323 12.99 -16.95 14.58
C ASN A 323 14.30 -16.15 14.61
N GLY A 324 14.26 -14.86 14.99
CA GLY A 324 15.46 -14.02 15.09
C GLY A 324 15.83 -13.31 13.78
N THR A 325 15.01 -13.39 12.74
CA THR A 325 15.25 -12.72 11.45
C THR A 325 15.37 -11.20 11.60
N GLU A 326 14.72 -10.59 12.59
CA GLU A 326 14.83 -9.15 12.90
C GLU A 326 16.28 -8.70 13.12
N TYR A 327 17.13 -9.54 13.66
CA TYR A 327 18.54 -9.21 13.85
C TYR A 327 19.32 -9.24 12.53
N THR A 328 18.97 -10.14 11.62
CA THR A 328 19.52 -10.14 10.27
C THR A 328 19.03 -8.89 9.49
N VAL A 329 17.76 -8.52 9.63
CA VAL A 329 17.22 -7.28 9.05
C VAL A 329 18.01 -6.06 9.52
N ILE A 330 18.24 -5.93 10.82
CA ILE A 330 19.01 -4.82 11.40
C ILE A 330 20.46 -4.83 10.90
N ALA A 331 21.12 -5.98 10.94
CA ALA A 331 22.51 -6.09 10.54
C ALA A 331 22.70 -5.76 9.05
N THR A 332 21.84 -6.26 8.20
CA THR A 332 21.91 -6.05 6.75
C THR A 332 21.56 -4.60 6.38
N ALA A 333 20.46 -4.07 6.91
CA ALA A 333 20.03 -2.70 6.62
C ALA A 333 20.99 -1.63 7.17
N LEU A 334 21.81 -1.92 8.19
CA LEU A 334 22.81 -1.00 8.73
C LEU A 334 24.21 -1.17 8.11
N ASN A 335 24.38 -2.11 7.15
CA ASN A 335 25.65 -2.39 6.48
C ASN A 335 25.57 -2.13 4.96
N LEU A 336 25.09 -0.96 4.57
CA LEU A 336 24.99 -0.59 3.15
C LEU A 336 26.39 -0.32 2.56
N PRO A 337 26.62 -0.71 1.28
CA PRO A 337 27.82 -0.34 0.54
C PRO A 337 28.01 1.17 0.45
N LYS A 338 29.27 1.62 0.44
CA LYS A 338 29.60 3.06 0.40
C LYS A 338 29.02 3.79 -0.80
N ASP A 339 28.92 3.13 -1.94
CA ASP A 339 28.38 3.73 -3.17
C ASP A 339 26.86 3.96 -3.06
N LEU A 340 26.12 3.07 -2.41
CA LEU A 340 24.72 3.31 -2.06
C LEU A 340 24.57 4.45 -1.06
N LEU A 341 25.44 4.52 -0.05
CA LEU A 341 25.43 5.64 0.90
C LEU A 341 25.67 6.99 0.22
N ARG A 342 26.57 7.04 -0.78
CA ARG A 342 26.80 8.25 -1.58
C ARG A 342 25.57 8.65 -2.41
N LYS A 343 24.86 7.69 -3.00
CA LYS A 343 23.60 7.93 -3.70
C LYS A 343 22.52 8.45 -2.76
N ILE A 344 22.38 7.84 -1.58
CA ILE A 344 21.45 8.27 -0.52
C ILE A 344 21.78 9.69 -0.04
N GLN A 345 23.06 10.03 0.16
CA GLN A 345 23.48 11.36 0.59
C GLN A 345 23.11 12.45 -0.41
N LYS A 346 23.12 12.15 -1.71
CA LYS A 346 22.74 13.07 -2.79
C LYS A 346 21.23 13.17 -2.99
N PHE A 347 20.46 12.23 -2.43
CA PHE A 347 19.02 12.20 -2.63
C PHE A 347 18.34 13.37 -1.93
N ASP A 348 17.80 14.25 -2.74
CA ASP A 348 16.83 15.27 -2.36
C ASP A 348 15.45 14.73 -2.69
N PHE A 349 14.57 14.64 -1.72
CA PHE A 349 13.26 14.00 -1.85
C PHE A 349 12.36 14.58 -2.95
N THR A 350 12.69 15.74 -3.49
CA THR A 350 11.95 16.38 -4.61
C THR A 350 12.58 16.11 -5.97
N LYS A 351 13.83 15.66 -5.99
CA LYS A 351 14.64 15.44 -7.19
C LYS A 351 14.58 13.99 -7.67
N LYS A 352 15.47 13.63 -8.60
CA LYS A 352 15.64 12.25 -9.04
C LYS A 352 16.06 11.38 -7.86
N ASN A 353 15.39 10.27 -7.70
CA ASN A 353 15.69 9.29 -6.67
C ASN A 353 16.78 8.31 -7.12
N PRO A 354 17.49 7.68 -6.19
CA PRO A 354 18.39 6.58 -6.50
C PRO A 354 17.61 5.35 -6.97
N LYS A 355 18.24 4.50 -7.77
CA LYS A 355 17.61 3.41 -8.49
C LYS A 355 18.39 2.12 -8.37
N LEU A 356 17.68 0.99 -8.37
CA LEU A 356 18.24 -0.34 -8.33
C LEU A 356 17.65 -1.19 -9.46
N ILE A 357 18.50 -1.72 -10.31
CA ILE A 357 18.14 -2.71 -11.32
C ILE A 357 18.78 -4.04 -10.92
N TYR A 358 17.95 -5.06 -10.77
CA TYR A 358 18.35 -6.41 -10.48
C TYR A 358 18.11 -7.28 -11.71
N ILE A 359 19.17 -7.84 -12.30
CA ILE A 359 19.08 -8.66 -13.51
C ILE A 359 19.35 -10.11 -13.13
N ASN A 360 18.34 -10.96 -13.27
CA ASN A 360 18.41 -12.37 -12.99
C ASN A 360 17.95 -13.19 -14.22
N PRO A 361 18.87 -13.58 -15.12
CA PRO A 361 18.54 -14.40 -16.29
C PRO A 361 18.49 -15.89 -15.98
N THR A 362 18.76 -16.29 -14.73
CA THR A 362 18.77 -17.68 -14.27
C THR A 362 17.57 -17.98 -13.38
N GLU A 363 17.48 -19.23 -12.90
CA GLU A 363 16.50 -19.65 -11.92
C GLU A 363 17.03 -19.56 -10.48
N GLU A 364 18.10 -18.82 -10.25
CA GLU A 364 18.64 -18.60 -8.93
C GLU A 364 17.72 -17.68 -8.11
N ARG A 365 17.63 -17.99 -6.83
CA ARG A 365 16.82 -17.19 -5.89
C ARG A 365 17.70 -16.15 -5.22
N ILE A 366 17.13 -14.97 -4.98
CA ILE A 366 17.80 -13.95 -4.19
C ILE A 366 17.96 -14.43 -2.74
N SER A 367 19.00 -13.97 -2.08
CA SER A 367 19.26 -14.29 -0.67
C SER A 367 18.28 -13.59 0.27
N LEU A 368 18.29 -13.99 1.55
CA LEU A 368 17.56 -13.27 2.59
C LEU A 368 18.07 -11.82 2.70
N GLU A 369 19.37 -11.63 2.63
CA GLU A 369 20.03 -10.33 2.69
C GLU A 369 19.65 -9.44 1.49
N ASP A 370 19.60 -9.98 0.28
CA ASP A 370 19.11 -9.28 -0.91
C ASP A 370 17.65 -8.84 -0.76
N SER A 371 16.81 -9.72 -0.22
CA SER A 371 15.39 -9.42 0.04
C SER A 371 15.24 -8.30 1.06
N ILE A 372 16.05 -8.30 2.11
CA ILE A 372 16.10 -7.25 3.12
C ILE A 372 16.54 -5.92 2.49
N LEU A 373 17.63 -5.92 1.69
CA LEU A 373 18.16 -4.71 1.07
C LEU A 373 17.18 -4.11 0.08
N THR A 374 16.59 -4.92 -0.80
CA THR A 374 15.63 -4.42 -1.80
C THR A 374 14.39 -3.84 -1.14
N ALA A 375 13.85 -4.49 -0.09
CA ALA A 375 12.73 -3.96 0.68
C ALA A 375 13.09 -2.67 1.41
N PHE A 376 14.23 -2.64 2.08
CA PHE A 376 14.71 -1.47 2.80
C PHE A 376 14.95 -0.27 1.87
N LEU A 377 15.65 -0.48 0.75
CA LEU A 377 15.93 0.57 -0.22
C LEU A 377 14.65 1.13 -0.86
N SER A 378 13.68 0.28 -1.19
CA SER A 378 12.37 0.72 -1.66
C SER A 378 11.67 1.62 -0.64
N LEU A 379 11.67 1.24 0.65
CA LEU A 379 11.11 2.08 1.73
C LEU A 379 11.90 3.38 1.93
N VAL A 380 13.19 3.40 1.65
CA VAL A 380 14.02 4.62 1.70
C VAL A 380 13.69 5.59 0.57
N GLY A 381 13.17 5.09 -0.56
CA GLY A 381 12.79 5.91 -1.70
C GLY A 381 13.46 5.53 -3.02
N PHE A 382 14.10 4.36 -3.09
CA PHE A 382 14.65 3.84 -4.35
C PHE A 382 13.53 3.31 -5.26
N ASP A 383 13.69 3.51 -6.55
CA ASP A 383 13.02 2.66 -7.52
C ASP A 383 13.75 1.33 -7.64
N VAL A 384 13.00 0.24 -7.67
CA VAL A 384 13.54 -1.12 -7.76
C VAL A 384 12.90 -1.86 -8.92
N LEU A 385 13.71 -2.31 -9.87
CA LEU A 385 13.27 -3.14 -10.98
C LEU A 385 14.02 -4.48 -10.97
N PHE A 386 13.25 -5.56 -11.10
CA PHE A 386 13.78 -6.90 -11.30
C PHE A 386 13.51 -7.34 -12.72
N PHE A 387 14.55 -7.58 -13.49
CA PHE A 387 14.47 -8.14 -14.84
C PHE A 387 14.71 -9.63 -14.79
N VAL A 388 13.64 -10.41 -14.99
CA VAL A 388 13.64 -11.89 -14.87
C VAL A 388 13.12 -12.48 -16.19
N PRO A 389 13.98 -12.62 -17.21
CA PRO A 389 13.54 -13.10 -18.53
C PRO A 389 12.95 -14.52 -18.50
N THR A 390 13.32 -15.33 -17.53
CA THR A 390 12.79 -16.69 -17.32
C THR A 390 11.40 -16.72 -16.70
N GLY A 391 10.92 -15.60 -16.11
CA GLY A 391 9.69 -15.56 -15.33
C GLY A 391 9.74 -16.34 -14.01
N TYR A 392 10.93 -16.79 -13.59
CA TYR A 392 11.07 -17.60 -12.38
C TYR A 392 10.70 -16.83 -11.10
N GLN A 393 10.17 -17.55 -10.11
CA GLN A 393 9.82 -16.99 -8.79
C GLN A 393 11.07 -16.84 -7.91
N CYS A 394 11.94 -15.89 -8.27
CA CYS A 394 13.23 -15.72 -7.64
C CYS A 394 13.21 -14.78 -6.42
N ILE A 395 12.23 -13.87 -6.31
CA ILE A 395 12.19 -12.84 -5.28
C ILE A 395 11.19 -13.11 -4.14
N GLU A 396 10.26 -14.04 -4.30
CA GLU A 396 9.07 -14.18 -3.44
C GLU A 396 9.33 -14.93 -2.13
N GLN A 397 10.41 -15.70 -2.08
CA GLN A 397 10.66 -16.69 -1.01
C GLN A 397 10.70 -16.09 0.40
N HIS A 398 11.35 -14.94 0.55
CA HIS A 398 11.63 -14.35 1.86
C HIS A 398 10.60 -13.29 2.29
N PHE A 399 9.62 -12.99 1.47
CA PHE A 399 8.58 -12.03 1.79
C PHE A 399 7.32 -12.70 2.37
N THR A 400 6.68 -12.03 3.33
CA THR A 400 5.40 -12.49 3.90
C THR A 400 4.23 -12.24 2.97
N ARG A 401 4.37 -11.27 2.05
CA ARG A 401 3.38 -10.87 1.03
C ARG A 401 4.12 -10.44 -0.24
N PRO A 402 3.45 -10.38 -1.40
CA PRO A 402 4.07 -9.87 -2.63
C PRO A 402 4.70 -8.49 -2.39
N PHE A 403 5.99 -8.38 -2.69
CA PHE A 403 6.76 -7.16 -2.48
C PHE A 403 6.75 -6.25 -3.71
N ALA A 404 6.92 -6.84 -4.90
CA ALA A 404 6.93 -6.13 -6.17
C ALA A 404 5.70 -6.51 -7.00
N SER A 405 5.15 -5.56 -7.77
CA SER A 405 4.19 -5.89 -8.82
C SER A 405 4.88 -6.68 -9.92
N GLU A 406 4.20 -7.67 -10.50
CA GLU A 406 4.74 -8.49 -11.57
C GLU A 406 4.07 -8.16 -12.89
N THR A 407 4.86 -8.00 -13.95
CA THR A 407 4.38 -7.76 -15.31
C THR A 407 5.11 -8.68 -16.26
N GLN A 408 4.36 -9.46 -17.02
CA GLN A 408 4.89 -10.26 -18.11
C GLN A 408 4.85 -9.43 -19.40
N ILE A 409 6.01 -9.25 -20.04
CA ILE A 409 6.13 -8.42 -21.25
C ILE A 409 6.28 -9.23 -22.54
N GLY A 410 6.45 -10.55 -22.46
CA GLY A 410 6.62 -11.43 -23.61
C GLY A 410 6.90 -12.86 -23.18
N ASP A 411 7.48 -13.63 -24.11
CA ASP A 411 7.82 -15.02 -23.89
C ASP A 411 8.99 -15.18 -22.90
N TYR A 412 9.00 -16.29 -22.16
CA TYR A 412 10.11 -16.61 -21.27
C TYR A 412 11.31 -17.11 -22.08
N LEU A 413 12.46 -16.48 -21.82
CA LEU A 413 13.72 -16.88 -22.42
C LEU A 413 14.70 -17.34 -21.33
N TYR A 414 15.35 -18.46 -21.62
CA TYR A 414 16.34 -19.08 -20.72
C TYR A 414 17.75 -18.89 -21.30
N ASP A 415 18.75 -19.08 -20.46
CA ASP A 415 20.18 -19.06 -20.83
C ASP A 415 20.67 -17.72 -21.44
N LEU A 416 19.98 -16.61 -21.16
CA LEU A 416 20.43 -15.31 -21.58
C LEU A 416 21.69 -14.90 -20.81
N ARG A 417 22.72 -14.52 -21.56
CA ARG A 417 23.94 -13.96 -20.98
C ARG A 417 23.82 -12.44 -20.84
N ILE A 418 24.13 -11.93 -19.66
CA ILE A 418 24.17 -10.48 -19.42
C ILE A 418 25.34 -9.90 -20.24
N PRO A 419 25.09 -8.97 -21.17
CA PRO A 419 26.14 -8.37 -21.96
C PRO A 419 26.89 -7.29 -21.16
N ASP A 420 28.06 -6.88 -21.67
CA ASP A 420 28.63 -5.61 -21.26
C ASP A 420 27.79 -4.47 -21.86
N PHE A 421 27.10 -3.72 -21.03
CA PHE A 421 26.22 -2.63 -21.47
C PHE A 421 26.94 -1.50 -22.18
N ASN A 422 28.26 -1.40 -22.06
CA ASN A 422 29.07 -0.46 -22.85
C ASN A 422 29.10 -0.84 -24.33
N THR A 423 29.02 -2.12 -24.65
CA THR A 423 29.11 -2.65 -26.02
C THR A 423 27.74 -2.81 -26.69
N VAL A 424 26.64 -2.77 -25.96
CA VAL A 424 25.29 -2.87 -26.52
C VAL A 424 24.98 -1.63 -27.35
N GLN A 425 24.70 -1.80 -28.64
CA GLN A 425 24.35 -0.74 -29.57
C GLN A 425 23.04 -1.03 -30.28
N GLU A 426 22.34 0.02 -30.74
CA GLU A 426 21.19 -0.14 -31.61
C GLU A 426 21.68 -0.79 -32.92
N SER A 427 21.06 -1.89 -33.33
CA SER A 427 21.36 -2.51 -34.62
C SER A 427 21.03 -1.52 -35.73
N GLY A 428 22.00 -1.23 -36.60
CA GLY A 428 21.96 -0.15 -37.61
C GLY A 428 20.78 -0.17 -38.59
N LEU A 429 20.02 -1.25 -38.67
CA LEU A 429 18.79 -1.38 -39.46
C LEU A 429 17.60 -0.55 -38.94
N HIS A 430 17.55 -0.24 -37.63
CA HIS A 430 16.50 0.63 -37.09
C HIS A 430 16.83 2.13 -37.25
N SER A 431 18.10 2.50 -37.29
CA SER A 431 18.54 3.88 -37.60
C SER A 431 18.16 4.31 -39.01
N ILE A 432 18.20 3.41 -39.97
CA ILE A 432 17.85 3.69 -41.36
C ILE A 432 16.33 3.94 -41.51
N ARG A 433 15.48 3.20 -40.83
CA ARG A 433 14.01 3.43 -40.84
C ARG A 433 13.60 4.78 -40.23
N LYS A 434 14.31 5.27 -39.21
CA LYS A 434 14.04 6.61 -38.62
C LYS A 434 14.48 7.75 -39.55
N LEU A 435 15.50 7.54 -40.38
CA LEU A 435 15.97 8.53 -41.37
C LEU A 435 15.00 8.64 -42.55
N PHE A 436 14.35 7.57 -42.97
CA PHE A 436 13.42 7.56 -44.09
C PHE A 436 11.94 7.70 -43.74
N GLY A 437 11.60 7.72 -42.47
CA GLY A 437 10.21 7.86 -41.96
C GLY A 437 9.72 9.28 -41.73
N ARG A 438 10.47 10.30 -42.17
CA ARG A 438 10.05 11.71 -42.19
C ARG A 438 9.90 12.22 -43.61
N SER A 439 9.04 11.61 -44.38
CA SER A 439 8.50 12.19 -45.63
C SER A 439 7.27 11.38 -45.99
N ILE A 440 6.13 11.81 -45.53
CA ILE A 440 4.85 12.01 -46.21
C ILE A 440 3.87 12.47 -45.12
#